data_40505dc7e829c5611df990dc68f08393
#
_entry.id   40505dc7e829c5611df990dc68f08393
#
_cell.length_a   1.000
_cell.length_b   1.000
_cell.length_c   1.000
_cell.angle_alpha   90.00
_cell.angle_beta   90.00
_cell.angle_gamma   90.00
#
_symmetry.space_group_name_H-M   'P 1'
#
loop_
_entity.id
_entity.type
_entity.pdbx_description
1 polymer ?
#
loop_
_entity_poly.entity_id
_entity_poly.type
_entity_poly.pdbx_seq_one_letter_code
_entity_poly.pdbx_strand_id
1 'polypeptide(L)'
;MTEGGLGTAAAACLFPGFYGLGAPDWLKPLLADGLGGVVLFARNVRDPEQVAGLTATLRAEQPALLVAIDEEGGDVTRLEAETGSSFPGNLALGAVDDVALTRRVAAAIGGEVAAVGIDLDLAPVADVLVDPATAIVGVRSFGSDPQLVARHVAAFVEGLQSVGVAACAKHFPGHGETAADSHLELPVADAPLETLRERALPPFAAAAEAGARAMMTAHVRFTALGEEAATIDPAVIGLLRSELGFEGLVMTDALEMEGAGGPGGIGEAAVLALAAGADALCLGADLTPEQVEGTQVAIVEAVEAGRLTEERVHEAARRVGELAAWTSPRPHSDRAAGAEAARRALAVEGDAVVGEGALVVELWPDPTIAAGEARHGLGELLGGETVRLREGDAPPPLDHSRPLVLVLRDAHRHPWQRELVVPAAVVVETGVPAWRPERVRAFVATHGAGRANLQAAAEILIG
;
A
#
# COMPACT_ATOMS: atom_id res chain seq x y z
N MET A 1 27.13 9.03 -18.53
CA MET A 1 25.80 9.65 -18.36
C MET A 1 25.81 10.90 -19.24
N THR A 2 25.02 10.92 -20.31
CA THR A 2 24.79 12.12 -21.10
C THR A 2 24.04 13.11 -20.19
N GLU A 3 24.59 14.30 -20.02
CA GLU A 3 23.91 15.44 -19.39
C GLU A 3 22.69 15.74 -20.27
N GLY A 4 21.51 15.15 -19.91
CA GLY A 4 20.24 15.53 -20.50
C GLY A 4 19.94 16.97 -20.14
N GLY A 5 19.29 17.73 -21.05
CA GLY A 5 18.84 19.08 -20.73
C GLY A 5 17.81 19.08 -19.59
N LEU A 6 17.48 20.27 -19.06
CA LEU A 6 16.52 20.44 -17.97
C LEU A 6 15.19 19.72 -18.21
N GLY A 7 14.66 19.71 -19.44
CA GLY A 7 13.43 18.98 -19.79
C GLY A 7 13.53 17.47 -19.53
N THR A 8 14.66 16.84 -19.94
CA THR A 8 14.92 15.42 -19.66
C THR A 8 15.06 15.14 -18.17
N ALA A 9 15.73 16.02 -17.41
CA ALA A 9 15.85 15.89 -15.98
C ALA A 9 14.47 16.03 -15.29
N ALA A 10 13.61 16.93 -15.73
CA ALA A 10 12.23 17.06 -15.25
C ALA A 10 11.39 15.79 -15.55
N ALA A 11 11.48 15.25 -16.79
CA ALA A 11 10.81 14.00 -17.16
C ALA A 11 11.27 12.83 -16.28
N ALA A 12 12.56 12.75 -15.95
CA ALA A 12 13.10 11.70 -15.09
C ALA A 12 12.54 11.71 -13.67
N CYS A 13 11.95 12.80 -13.20
CA CYS A 13 11.28 12.87 -11.90
C CYS A 13 9.83 12.36 -11.93
N LEU A 14 9.21 12.16 -13.10
CA LEU A 14 7.78 11.86 -13.24
C LEU A 14 7.50 10.36 -13.21
N PHE A 15 6.44 9.98 -12.47
CA PHE A 15 5.91 8.61 -12.36
C PHE A 15 4.39 8.63 -12.56
N PRO A 16 3.89 8.81 -13.79
CA PRO A 16 2.47 8.75 -14.08
C PRO A 16 1.92 7.33 -14.03
N GLY A 17 0.64 7.18 -13.65
CA GLY A 17 -0.18 6.04 -14.02
C GLY A 17 -0.83 6.26 -15.38
N PHE A 18 -1.54 5.26 -15.88
CA PHE A 18 -2.28 5.33 -17.14
C PHE A 18 -3.43 4.34 -17.18
N TYR A 19 -4.30 4.47 -18.17
CA TYR A 19 -5.41 3.54 -18.40
C TYR A 19 -5.04 2.45 -19.38
N GLY A 20 -5.56 1.23 -19.12
CA GLY A 20 -5.51 0.12 -20.05
C GLY A 20 -4.42 -0.90 -19.76
N LEU A 21 -4.48 -2.02 -20.50
CA LEU A 21 -3.62 -3.20 -20.33
C LEU A 21 -2.33 -3.13 -21.17
N GLY A 22 -2.17 -2.10 -21.98
CA GLY A 22 -1.00 -1.85 -22.83
C GLY A 22 -0.50 -0.43 -22.67
N ALA A 23 0.74 -0.17 -23.10
CA ALA A 23 1.32 1.16 -23.11
C ALA A 23 0.55 2.08 -24.09
N PRO A 24 -0.05 3.18 -23.62
CA PRO A 24 -0.79 4.08 -24.49
C PRO A 24 0.16 4.89 -25.38
N ASP A 25 -0.30 5.28 -26.58
CA ASP A 25 0.55 6.00 -27.54
C ASP A 25 1.06 7.35 -27.02
N TRP A 26 0.30 8.03 -26.16
CA TRP A 26 0.71 9.32 -25.59
C TRP A 26 1.92 9.21 -24.65
N LEU A 27 2.17 8.02 -24.08
CA LEU A 27 3.31 7.81 -23.17
C LEU A 27 4.64 7.71 -23.92
N LYS A 28 4.64 7.32 -25.21
CA LYS A 28 5.86 7.10 -26.00
C LYS A 28 6.78 8.32 -26.11
N PRO A 29 6.28 9.53 -26.36
CA PRO A 29 7.13 10.73 -26.36
C PRO A 29 7.82 10.95 -25.01
N LEU A 30 7.10 10.79 -23.91
CA LEU A 30 7.66 10.95 -22.56
C LEU A 30 8.72 9.89 -22.24
N LEU A 31 8.52 8.63 -22.67
CA LEU A 31 9.52 7.57 -22.56
C LEU A 31 10.79 7.94 -23.35
N ALA A 32 10.64 8.45 -24.58
CA ALA A 32 11.76 8.89 -25.41
C ALA A 32 12.51 10.10 -24.81
N ASP A 33 11.79 10.98 -24.09
CA ASP A 33 12.35 12.14 -23.39
C ASP A 33 13.02 11.78 -22.05
N GLY A 34 12.98 10.49 -21.64
CA GLY A 34 13.66 10.01 -20.44
C GLY A 34 12.78 9.98 -19.20
N LEU A 35 11.47 9.68 -19.36
CA LEU A 35 10.56 9.45 -18.23
C LEU A 35 11.19 8.52 -17.18
N GLY A 36 11.14 8.90 -15.90
CA GLY A 36 11.80 8.17 -14.83
C GLY A 36 11.12 6.85 -14.46
N GLY A 37 9.80 6.85 -14.44
CA GLY A 37 9.06 5.62 -14.12
C GLY A 37 7.58 5.71 -14.47
N VAL A 38 6.88 4.62 -14.20
CA VAL A 38 5.41 4.52 -14.23
C VAL A 38 4.92 3.77 -13.00
N VAL A 39 3.67 4.05 -12.58
CA VAL A 39 2.99 3.31 -11.52
C VAL A 39 1.87 2.49 -12.14
N LEU A 40 1.87 1.18 -11.89
CA LEU A 40 0.81 0.27 -12.32
C LEU A 40 -0.24 0.11 -11.22
N PHE A 41 -1.51 0.20 -11.62
CA PHE A 41 -2.68 0.02 -10.77
C PHE A 41 -3.46 -1.23 -11.19
N ALA A 42 -4.45 -1.67 -10.42
CA ALA A 42 -5.26 -2.84 -10.74
C ALA A 42 -5.87 -2.81 -12.16
N ARG A 43 -6.18 -1.63 -12.69
CA ARG A 43 -6.70 -1.42 -14.07
C ARG A 43 -5.70 -1.76 -15.17
N ASN A 44 -4.41 -1.87 -14.83
CA ASN A 44 -3.34 -2.24 -15.75
C ASN A 44 -3.02 -3.74 -15.72
N VAL A 45 -3.69 -4.49 -14.87
CA VAL A 45 -3.43 -5.90 -14.62
C VAL A 45 -4.61 -6.75 -15.03
N ARG A 46 -4.38 -7.74 -15.87
CA ARG A 46 -5.30 -8.83 -16.18
C ARG A 46 -4.75 -10.16 -15.71
N ASP A 47 -3.51 -10.44 -16.03
CA ASP A 47 -2.76 -11.64 -15.66
C ASP A 47 -1.25 -11.36 -15.71
N PRO A 48 -0.40 -12.20 -15.07
CA PRO A 48 1.05 -12.00 -15.05
C PRO A 48 1.71 -11.94 -16.43
N GLU A 49 1.24 -12.72 -17.40
CA GLU A 49 1.81 -12.73 -18.77
C GLU A 49 1.56 -11.40 -19.47
N GLN A 50 0.38 -10.84 -19.33
CA GLN A 50 0.04 -9.52 -19.88
C GLN A 50 0.90 -8.43 -19.24
N VAL A 51 1.09 -8.44 -17.91
CA VAL A 51 1.92 -7.43 -17.21
C VAL A 51 3.37 -7.54 -17.65
N ALA A 52 3.92 -8.75 -17.77
CA ALA A 52 5.28 -8.97 -18.28
C ALA A 52 5.44 -8.42 -19.72
N GLY A 53 4.44 -8.62 -20.58
CA GLY A 53 4.41 -8.05 -21.93
C GLY A 53 4.36 -6.51 -21.92
N LEU A 54 3.57 -5.92 -21.01
CA LEU A 54 3.48 -4.48 -20.81
C LEU A 54 4.82 -3.88 -20.39
N THR A 55 5.43 -4.42 -19.32
CA THR A 55 6.72 -3.92 -18.80
C THR A 55 7.84 -4.08 -19.82
N ALA A 56 7.87 -5.18 -20.58
CA ALA A 56 8.82 -5.35 -21.67
C ALA A 56 8.64 -4.31 -22.79
N THR A 57 7.38 -3.99 -23.14
CA THR A 57 7.08 -2.96 -24.13
C THR A 57 7.55 -1.58 -23.69
N LEU A 58 7.29 -1.21 -22.42
CA LEU A 58 7.72 0.06 -21.85
C LEU A 58 9.25 0.19 -21.86
N ARG A 59 9.97 -0.88 -21.46
CA ARG A 59 11.44 -0.87 -21.44
C ARG A 59 12.10 -0.95 -22.82
N ALA A 60 11.39 -1.42 -23.83
CA ALA A 60 11.89 -1.35 -25.20
C ALA A 60 12.04 0.10 -25.67
N GLU A 61 11.19 1.03 -25.18
CA GLU A 61 11.27 2.47 -25.47
C GLU A 61 12.23 3.19 -24.52
N GLN A 62 12.22 2.85 -23.20
CA GLN A 62 13.06 3.44 -22.16
C GLN A 62 13.70 2.35 -21.30
N PRO A 63 14.93 1.91 -21.61
CA PRO A 63 15.58 0.78 -20.90
C PRO A 63 15.81 0.98 -19.42
N ALA A 64 15.96 2.23 -18.95
CA ALA A 64 16.18 2.59 -17.54
C ALA A 64 14.88 2.94 -16.81
N LEU A 65 13.71 2.71 -17.41
CA LEU A 65 12.41 3.02 -16.81
C LEU A 65 12.18 2.17 -15.57
N LEU A 66 11.87 2.81 -14.45
CA LEU A 66 11.36 2.14 -13.26
C LEU A 66 9.87 1.83 -13.43
N VAL A 67 9.47 0.61 -13.11
CA VAL A 67 8.06 0.24 -13.04
C VAL A 67 7.72 -0.04 -11.58
N ALA A 68 6.76 0.72 -11.04
CA ALA A 68 6.30 0.62 -9.67
C ALA A 68 4.90 0.03 -9.57
N ILE A 69 4.60 -0.61 -8.43
CA ILE A 69 3.29 -1.18 -8.11
C ILE A 69 3.06 -1.16 -6.59
N ASP A 70 1.79 -1.16 -6.15
CA ASP A 70 1.42 -1.48 -4.76
C ASP A 70 1.15 -2.98 -4.64
N GLU A 71 2.10 -3.73 -4.15
CA GLU A 71 1.92 -5.15 -3.86
C GLU A 71 2.27 -5.43 -2.39
N GLU A 72 1.39 -4.95 -1.48
CA GLU A 72 1.61 -5.00 -0.03
C GLU A 72 1.35 -6.41 0.54
N GLY A 73 0.67 -7.27 -0.22
CA GLY A 73 0.05 -8.49 0.27
C GLY A 73 -1.28 -8.23 0.99
N GLY A 74 -1.98 -9.30 1.37
CA GLY A 74 -3.28 -9.20 2.03
C GLY A 74 -4.33 -8.49 1.19
N ASP A 75 -4.85 -7.39 1.72
CA ASP A 75 -5.95 -6.64 1.13
C ASP A 75 -5.51 -5.72 -0.03
N VAL A 76 -4.22 -5.41 -0.12
CA VAL A 76 -3.64 -4.56 -1.16
C VAL A 76 -2.75 -5.38 -2.07
N THR A 77 -3.32 -5.87 -3.13
CA THR A 77 -2.66 -6.57 -4.23
C THR A 77 -3.18 -6.04 -5.56
N ARG A 78 -2.30 -5.86 -6.54
CA ARG A 78 -2.68 -5.51 -7.91
C ARG A 78 -2.55 -6.71 -8.83
N LEU A 79 -1.53 -7.55 -8.61
CA LEU A 79 -1.30 -8.74 -9.43
C LEU A 79 -2.37 -9.82 -9.23
N GLU A 80 -2.91 -9.94 -8.03
CA GLU A 80 -3.94 -10.91 -7.66
C GLU A 80 -5.29 -10.24 -7.28
N ALA A 81 -5.59 -9.03 -7.78
CA ALA A 81 -6.79 -8.26 -7.41
C ALA A 81 -8.11 -9.02 -7.65
N GLU A 82 -8.19 -9.88 -8.68
CA GLU A 82 -9.38 -10.68 -9.00
C GLU A 82 -9.60 -11.86 -8.03
N THR A 83 -8.52 -12.42 -7.49
CA THR A 83 -8.56 -13.67 -6.72
C THR A 83 -8.19 -13.48 -5.25
N GLY A 84 -7.67 -12.33 -4.88
CA GLY A 84 -7.07 -12.03 -3.59
C GLY A 84 -5.64 -12.52 -3.46
N SER A 85 -4.86 -11.82 -2.63
CA SER A 85 -3.44 -12.09 -2.43
C SER A 85 -3.18 -13.49 -1.86
N SER A 86 -2.22 -14.19 -2.45
CA SER A 86 -1.65 -15.45 -1.95
C SER A 86 -0.79 -15.26 -0.69
N PHE A 87 -0.56 -14.02 -0.28
CA PHE A 87 0.21 -13.65 0.91
C PHE A 87 -0.67 -12.88 1.89
N PRO A 88 -0.56 -13.11 3.21
CA PRO A 88 -1.27 -12.30 4.18
C PRO A 88 -0.69 -10.90 4.26
N GLY A 89 -1.50 -9.92 4.69
CA GLY A 89 -1.09 -8.55 4.92
C GLY A 89 -0.28 -8.36 6.21
N ASN A 90 0.15 -7.13 6.42
CA ASN A 90 1.07 -6.75 7.48
C ASN A 90 0.52 -7.04 8.88
N LEU A 91 -0.79 -6.81 9.15
CA LEU A 91 -1.36 -7.07 10.47
C LEU A 91 -1.27 -8.55 10.84
N ALA A 92 -1.47 -9.45 9.88
CA ALA A 92 -1.32 -10.88 10.10
C ALA A 92 0.15 -11.24 10.37
N LEU A 93 1.10 -10.65 9.64
CA LEU A 93 2.53 -10.84 9.89
C LEU A 93 2.94 -10.34 11.28
N GLY A 94 2.44 -9.17 11.68
CA GLY A 94 2.65 -8.61 13.02
C GLY A 94 2.02 -9.45 14.13
N ALA A 95 0.83 -10.03 13.90
CA ALA A 95 0.19 -10.93 14.86
C ALA A 95 0.98 -12.24 15.08
N VAL A 96 1.68 -12.73 14.07
CA VAL A 96 2.61 -13.88 14.19
C VAL A 96 3.89 -13.50 14.92
N ASP A 97 4.37 -12.27 14.74
CA ASP A 97 5.60 -11.72 15.30
C ASP A 97 6.86 -12.57 15.03
N ASP A 98 7.01 -12.99 13.78
CA ASP A 98 8.16 -13.75 13.28
C ASP A 98 8.82 -13.02 12.12
N VAL A 99 9.86 -12.25 12.42
CA VAL A 99 10.57 -11.42 11.41
C VAL A 99 11.25 -12.26 10.31
N ALA A 100 11.64 -13.51 10.62
CA ALA A 100 12.22 -14.38 9.60
C ALA A 100 11.14 -14.81 8.58
N LEU A 101 9.92 -15.08 9.06
CA LEU A 101 8.78 -15.40 8.21
C LEU A 101 8.35 -14.17 7.39
N THR A 102 8.32 -12.98 8.01
CA THR A 102 8.05 -11.71 7.30
C THR A 102 9.04 -11.50 6.15
N ARG A 103 10.35 -11.71 6.38
CA ARG A 103 11.37 -11.61 5.33
C ARG A 103 11.11 -12.60 4.18
N ARG A 104 10.73 -13.85 4.49
CA ARG A 104 10.42 -14.86 3.47
C ARG A 104 9.19 -14.48 2.64
N VAL A 105 8.13 -14.01 3.29
CA VAL A 105 6.91 -13.54 2.62
C VAL A 105 7.22 -12.35 1.72
N ALA A 106 7.96 -11.35 2.21
CA ALA A 106 8.37 -10.19 1.41
C ALA A 106 9.26 -10.58 0.22
N ALA A 107 10.19 -11.53 0.39
CA ALA A 107 11.00 -12.04 -0.71
C ALA A 107 10.13 -12.75 -1.78
N ALA A 108 9.09 -13.47 -1.35
CA ALA A 108 8.17 -14.13 -2.26
C ALA A 108 7.29 -13.13 -3.03
N ILE A 109 6.76 -12.10 -2.36
CA ILE A 109 6.05 -10.97 -3.00
C ILE A 109 6.98 -10.30 -4.02
N GLY A 110 8.18 -9.91 -3.59
CA GLY A 110 9.20 -9.32 -4.47
C GLY A 110 9.54 -10.20 -5.67
N GLY A 111 9.59 -11.51 -5.47
CA GLY A 111 9.83 -12.46 -6.56
C GLY A 111 8.68 -12.55 -7.57
N GLU A 112 7.44 -12.40 -7.14
CA GLU A 112 6.28 -12.38 -8.04
C GLU A 112 6.22 -11.07 -8.85
N VAL A 113 6.48 -9.91 -8.23
CA VAL A 113 6.55 -8.64 -8.96
C VAL A 113 7.76 -8.61 -9.89
N ALA A 114 8.90 -9.18 -9.49
CA ALA A 114 10.08 -9.34 -10.34
C ALA A 114 9.80 -10.20 -11.59
N ALA A 115 8.99 -11.26 -11.45
CA ALA A 115 8.65 -12.16 -12.56
C ALA A 115 7.89 -11.46 -13.69
N VAL A 116 7.19 -10.35 -13.39
CA VAL A 116 6.48 -9.56 -14.38
C VAL A 116 7.21 -8.26 -14.74
N GLY A 117 8.48 -8.16 -14.34
CA GLY A 117 9.34 -7.05 -14.72
C GLY A 117 9.10 -5.75 -13.95
N ILE A 118 8.70 -5.81 -12.70
CA ILE A 118 8.53 -4.66 -11.81
C ILE A 118 9.80 -4.51 -10.96
N ASP A 119 10.24 -3.26 -10.74
CA ASP A 119 11.50 -2.91 -10.07
C ASP A 119 11.32 -2.31 -8.69
N LEU A 120 10.18 -1.65 -8.47
CA LEU A 120 9.87 -0.87 -7.27
C LEU A 120 8.52 -1.31 -6.72
N ASP A 121 8.51 -1.87 -5.52
CA ASP A 121 7.29 -2.14 -4.79
C ASP A 121 7.03 -1.01 -3.79
N LEU A 122 5.85 -0.40 -3.87
CA LEU A 122 5.39 0.64 -2.96
C LEU A 122 4.93 -0.01 -1.63
N ALA A 123 5.86 -0.71 -1.01
CA ALA A 123 5.75 -1.48 0.23
C ALA A 123 7.12 -1.51 0.94
N PRO A 124 7.15 -1.71 2.29
CA PRO A 124 6.03 -1.93 3.19
C PRO A 124 5.34 -0.66 3.67
N VAL A 125 4.10 -0.80 4.18
CA VAL A 125 3.49 0.23 5.02
C VAL A 125 4.19 0.24 6.37
N ALA A 126 4.80 1.38 6.71
CA ALA A 126 5.54 1.61 7.95
C ALA A 126 4.73 2.38 9.01
N ASP A 127 3.48 2.69 8.69
CA ASP A 127 2.56 3.39 9.60
C ASP A 127 2.23 2.52 10.81
N VAL A 128 2.23 3.13 12.01
CA VAL A 128 1.83 2.47 13.25
C VAL A 128 0.33 2.64 13.47
N LEU A 129 -0.41 1.57 13.73
CA LEU A 129 -1.85 1.60 14.03
C LEU A 129 -2.08 2.11 15.46
N VAL A 130 -2.03 3.43 15.64
CA VAL A 130 -2.15 4.03 16.99
C VAL A 130 -3.58 3.90 17.54
N ASP A 131 -4.59 4.16 16.71
CA ASP A 131 -5.99 3.99 17.08
C ASP A 131 -6.71 3.12 16.03
N PRO A 132 -7.18 1.92 16.39
CA PRO A 132 -7.95 1.07 15.49
C PRO A 132 -9.21 1.73 14.92
N ALA A 133 -9.77 2.75 15.60
CA ALA A 133 -10.93 3.49 15.10
C ALA A 133 -10.59 4.39 13.91
N THR A 134 -9.31 4.75 13.73
CA THR A 134 -8.81 5.60 12.63
C THR A 134 -8.28 4.71 11.49
N ALA A 135 -9.09 4.00 10.79
CA ALA A 135 -8.68 2.85 10.03
C ALA A 135 -8.31 3.08 8.57
N ILE A 136 -7.70 4.21 8.23
CA ILE A 136 -7.15 4.39 6.88
C ILE A 136 -6.03 3.37 6.63
N VAL A 137 -5.19 3.15 7.64
CA VAL A 137 -4.12 2.16 7.57
C VAL A 137 -4.63 0.76 7.91
N GLY A 138 -5.40 0.60 9.01
CA GLY A 138 -6.07 -0.64 9.38
C GLY A 138 -5.16 -1.87 9.34
N VAL A 139 -5.59 -2.90 8.63
CA VAL A 139 -4.85 -4.17 8.44
C VAL A 139 -3.56 -4.02 7.62
N ARG A 140 -3.33 -2.86 7.01
CA ARG A 140 -2.08 -2.57 6.29
C ARG A 140 -0.91 -2.29 7.23
N SER A 141 -1.15 -1.91 8.50
CA SER A 141 -0.11 -1.78 9.52
C SER A 141 0.27 -3.16 10.11
N PHE A 142 1.52 -3.33 10.52
CA PHE A 142 1.95 -4.51 11.28
C PHE A 142 1.36 -4.55 12.71
N GLY A 143 0.92 -3.41 13.25
CA GLY A 143 0.31 -3.34 14.57
C GLY A 143 0.43 -1.97 15.24
N SER A 144 0.15 -1.93 16.55
CA SER A 144 0.12 -0.69 17.35
C SER A 144 1.39 -0.44 18.17
N ASP A 145 2.30 -1.40 18.26
CA ASP A 145 3.60 -1.22 18.92
C ASP A 145 4.64 -0.73 17.91
N PRO A 146 5.19 0.50 18.04
CA PRO A 146 6.19 1.05 17.13
C PRO A 146 7.42 0.16 16.94
N GLN A 147 7.84 -0.56 17.99
CA GLN A 147 9.02 -1.42 17.92
C GLN A 147 8.72 -2.75 17.19
N LEU A 148 7.49 -3.26 17.31
CA LEU A 148 7.01 -4.39 16.52
C LEU A 148 6.99 -3.98 15.04
N VAL A 149 6.35 -2.85 14.72
CA VAL A 149 6.27 -2.35 13.35
C VAL A 149 7.67 -2.14 12.77
N ALA A 150 8.58 -1.52 13.53
CA ALA A 150 9.96 -1.26 13.11
C ALA A 150 10.72 -2.54 12.68
N ARG A 151 10.69 -3.60 13.52
CA ARG A 151 11.40 -4.84 13.19
C ARG A 151 10.80 -5.59 12.00
N HIS A 152 9.46 -5.52 11.83
CA HIS A 152 8.80 -6.12 10.66
C HIS A 152 9.02 -5.33 9.38
N VAL A 153 9.01 -4.00 9.44
CA VAL A 153 9.37 -3.13 8.31
C VAL A 153 10.78 -3.41 7.82
N ALA A 154 11.76 -3.48 8.74
CA ALA A 154 13.14 -3.82 8.38
C ALA A 154 13.21 -5.20 7.68
N ALA A 155 12.54 -6.22 8.24
CA ALA A 155 12.51 -7.57 7.66
C ALA A 155 11.84 -7.60 6.28
N PHE A 156 10.79 -6.80 6.07
CA PHE A 156 10.09 -6.69 4.79
C PHE A 156 10.98 -6.02 3.73
N VAL A 157 11.64 -4.90 4.09
CA VAL A 157 12.65 -4.22 3.23
C VAL A 157 13.74 -5.20 2.80
N GLU A 158 14.34 -5.92 3.75
CA GLU A 158 15.39 -6.91 3.47
C GLU A 158 14.88 -8.03 2.56
N GLY A 159 13.64 -8.48 2.74
CA GLY A 159 13.00 -9.51 1.94
C GLY A 159 12.85 -9.08 0.47
N LEU A 160 12.16 -7.97 0.22
CA LEU A 160 11.97 -7.41 -1.13
C LEU A 160 13.31 -7.18 -1.83
N GLN A 161 14.25 -6.54 -1.13
CA GLN A 161 15.55 -6.17 -1.72
C GLN A 161 16.48 -7.36 -1.94
N SER A 162 16.27 -8.49 -1.24
CA SER A 162 17.04 -9.72 -1.45
C SER A 162 16.84 -10.31 -2.84
N VAL A 163 15.73 -10.02 -3.49
CA VAL A 163 15.41 -10.43 -4.87
C VAL A 163 15.60 -9.30 -5.89
N GLY A 164 16.20 -8.18 -5.49
CA GLY A 164 16.57 -7.07 -6.38
C GLY A 164 15.42 -6.14 -6.73
N VAL A 165 14.28 -6.22 -6.05
CA VAL A 165 13.16 -5.28 -6.12
C VAL A 165 13.37 -4.22 -5.04
N ALA A 166 13.26 -2.95 -5.39
CA ALA A 166 13.38 -1.85 -4.43
C ALA A 166 12.15 -1.78 -3.53
N ALA A 167 12.37 -1.63 -2.22
CA ALA A 167 11.33 -1.37 -1.25
C ALA A 167 11.10 0.14 -1.10
N CYS A 168 9.83 0.56 -1.01
CA CYS A 168 9.41 1.92 -0.72
C CYS A 168 8.59 1.96 0.57
N ALA A 169 9.22 2.29 1.69
CA ALA A 169 8.53 2.40 2.98
C ALA A 169 7.61 3.63 3.00
N LYS A 170 6.35 3.47 3.48
CA LYS A 170 5.30 4.48 3.40
C LYS A 170 4.40 4.51 4.63
N HIS A 171 3.77 5.63 4.97
CA HIS A 171 3.78 6.97 4.38
C HIS A 171 4.45 7.94 5.35
N PHE A 172 5.66 8.37 5.04
CA PHE A 172 6.48 9.22 5.93
C PHE A 172 5.84 10.59 6.18
N PRO A 173 5.84 11.13 7.41
CA PRO A 173 6.41 10.59 8.65
C PRO A 173 5.47 9.71 9.49
N GLY A 174 4.35 9.24 8.94
CA GLY A 174 3.39 8.32 9.56
C GLY A 174 1.94 8.79 9.39
N HIS A 175 1.07 7.92 8.88
CA HIS A 175 -0.35 8.18 8.63
C HIS A 175 -1.27 7.50 9.67
N GLY A 176 -0.70 6.82 10.69
CA GLY A 176 -1.45 5.96 11.61
C GLY A 176 -2.25 6.68 12.70
N GLU A 177 -2.10 8.00 12.87
CA GLU A 177 -2.84 8.82 13.86
C GLU A 177 -3.97 9.64 13.24
N THR A 178 -4.15 9.62 11.92
CA THR A 178 -5.13 10.47 11.23
C THR A 178 -6.47 9.77 11.07
N ALA A 179 -7.57 10.51 11.32
CA ALA A 179 -8.93 10.02 11.15
C ALA A 179 -9.49 10.27 9.74
N ALA A 180 -8.92 11.22 9.00
CA ALA A 180 -9.34 11.62 7.67
C ALA A 180 -8.53 10.91 6.59
N ASP A 181 -9.18 10.60 5.45
CA ASP A 181 -8.54 9.97 4.29
C ASP A 181 -7.91 11.06 3.39
N SER A 182 -6.61 10.97 3.16
CA SER A 182 -5.86 11.90 2.31
C SER A 182 -6.30 11.94 0.84
N HIS A 183 -7.07 10.95 0.39
CA HIS A 183 -7.72 10.99 -0.91
C HIS A 183 -8.89 11.98 -0.99
N LEU A 184 -9.50 12.32 0.15
CA LEU A 184 -10.72 13.14 0.21
C LEU A 184 -10.48 14.54 0.77
N GLU A 185 -9.50 14.71 1.66
CA GLU A 185 -9.15 15.98 2.29
C GLU A 185 -7.71 15.92 2.81
N LEU A 186 -7.14 17.08 3.22
CA LEU A 186 -5.83 17.10 3.88
C LEU A 186 -5.97 16.73 5.37
N PRO A 187 -5.56 15.52 5.79
CA PRO A 187 -5.60 15.12 7.19
C PRO A 187 -4.64 15.96 8.02
N VAL A 188 -4.97 16.12 9.29
CA VAL A 188 -4.14 16.86 10.25
C VAL A 188 -3.75 15.94 11.40
N ALA A 189 -2.45 15.81 11.63
CA ALA A 189 -1.86 15.16 12.80
C ALA A 189 -1.41 16.27 13.78
N ASP A 190 -2.05 16.34 14.94
CA ASP A 190 -1.80 17.36 15.97
C ASP A 190 -0.99 16.80 17.16
N ALA A 191 -0.09 15.87 16.87
CA ALA A 191 0.80 15.33 17.88
C ALA A 191 2.07 16.18 18.02
N PRO A 192 2.59 16.38 19.26
CA PRO A 192 3.90 17.00 19.45
C PRO A 192 5.02 16.22 18.73
N LEU A 193 6.05 16.94 18.30
CA LEU A 193 7.19 16.32 17.58
C LEU A 193 7.83 15.15 18.35
N GLU A 194 7.91 15.25 19.67
CA GLU A 194 8.44 14.17 20.51
C GLU A 194 7.57 12.91 20.43
N THR A 195 6.25 13.08 20.39
CA THR A 195 5.31 11.95 20.19
C THR A 195 5.50 11.31 18.81
N LEU A 196 5.72 12.11 17.76
CA LEU A 196 6.03 11.57 16.43
C LEU A 196 7.34 10.77 16.45
N ARG A 197 8.38 11.28 17.14
CA ARG A 197 9.66 10.58 17.30
C ARG A 197 9.54 9.25 18.04
N GLU A 198 8.68 9.19 19.05
CA GLU A 198 8.48 7.98 19.84
C GLU A 198 7.59 6.95 19.13
N ARG A 199 6.58 7.39 18.38
CA ARG A 199 5.52 6.51 17.87
C ARG A 199 5.58 6.28 16.37
N ALA A 200 5.79 7.34 15.58
CA ALA A 200 5.67 7.26 14.14
C ALA A 200 7.01 7.00 13.43
N LEU A 201 8.11 7.63 13.89
CA LEU A 201 9.40 7.57 13.22
C LEU A 201 10.19 6.25 13.39
N PRO A 202 10.06 5.46 14.46
CA PRO A 202 10.89 4.25 14.63
C PRO A 202 10.82 3.26 13.45
N PRO A 203 9.66 2.99 12.80
CA PRO A 203 9.62 2.11 11.63
C PRO A 203 10.38 2.67 10.42
N PHE A 204 10.36 3.99 10.21
CA PHE A 204 11.09 4.63 9.10
C PHE A 204 12.59 4.65 9.36
N ALA A 205 13.02 4.86 10.62
CA ALA A 205 14.41 4.72 11.01
C ALA A 205 14.90 3.28 10.73
N ALA A 206 14.12 2.27 11.12
CA ALA A 206 14.44 0.87 10.86
C ALA A 206 14.48 0.55 9.36
N ALA A 207 13.59 1.14 8.54
CA ALA A 207 13.64 1.02 7.08
C ALA A 207 14.93 1.61 6.51
N ALA A 208 15.36 2.81 6.99
CA ALA A 208 16.60 3.44 6.56
C ALA A 208 17.83 2.60 6.96
N GLU A 209 17.88 2.10 8.20
CA GLU A 209 18.94 1.21 8.69
C GLU A 209 18.98 -0.13 7.92
N ALA A 210 17.83 -0.68 7.54
CA ALA A 210 17.75 -1.87 6.67
C ALA A 210 18.13 -1.59 5.20
N GLY A 211 18.45 -0.33 4.87
CA GLY A 211 18.90 0.09 3.55
C GLY A 211 17.77 0.19 2.52
N ALA A 212 16.57 0.57 2.95
CA ALA A 212 15.44 0.86 2.03
C ALA A 212 15.91 1.78 0.89
N ARG A 213 15.49 1.48 -0.33
CA ARG A 213 15.90 2.25 -1.52
C ARG A 213 15.01 3.43 -1.80
N ALA A 214 13.76 3.38 -1.34
CA ALA A 214 12.83 4.48 -1.46
C ALA A 214 12.01 4.66 -0.17
N MET A 215 11.53 5.88 0.05
CA MET A 215 10.50 6.21 1.03
C MET A 215 9.47 7.15 0.39
N MET A 216 8.20 6.90 0.69
CA MET A 216 7.08 7.70 0.18
C MET A 216 6.58 8.65 1.26
N THR A 217 6.38 9.93 0.90
CA THR A 217 5.81 10.95 1.79
C THR A 217 4.30 10.84 1.87
N ALA A 218 3.72 11.20 3.03
CA ALA A 218 2.28 11.26 3.24
C ALA A 218 1.69 12.61 2.85
N HIS A 219 0.44 12.64 2.39
CA HIS A 219 -0.34 13.86 2.27
C HIS A 219 -1.07 14.15 3.60
N VAL A 220 -0.30 14.50 4.61
CA VAL A 220 -0.77 14.80 5.97
C VAL A 220 -0.06 16.06 6.45
N ARG A 221 -0.80 16.98 7.06
CA ARG A 221 -0.23 18.14 7.76
C ARG A 221 0.12 17.76 9.19
N PHE A 222 1.37 17.96 9.57
CA PHE A 222 1.86 17.76 10.93
C PHE A 222 2.07 19.11 11.59
N THR A 223 1.16 19.53 12.50
CA THR A 223 1.19 20.85 13.10
C THR A 223 2.48 21.16 13.88
N ALA A 224 3.16 20.12 14.36
CA ALA A 224 4.45 20.23 15.01
C ALA A 224 5.64 20.52 14.06
N LEU A 225 5.45 20.36 12.74
CA LEU A 225 6.50 20.53 11.73
C LEU A 225 6.23 21.73 10.83
N GLY A 226 4.97 21.95 10.42
CA GLY A 226 4.60 23.03 9.53
C GLY A 226 3.10 23.15 9.26
N GLU A 227 2.74 24.06 8.38
CA GLU A 227 1.35 24.32 7.98
C GLU A 227 0.96 23.61 6.67
N GLU A 228 1.95 23.03 5.97
CA GLU A 228 1.78 22.39 4.68
C GLU A 228 1.65 20.86 4.82
N ALA A 229 1.22 20.19 3.76
CA ALA A 229 1.29 18.72 3.67
C ALA A 229 2.75 18.25 3.71
N ALA A 230 3.01 17.13 4.37
CA ALA A 230 4.37 16.58 4.51
C ALA A 230 5.11 16.42 3.17
N THR A 231 4.38 16.14 2.10
CA THR A 231 4.91 15.99 0.75
C THR A 231 5.57 17.26 0.21
N ILE A 232 5.07 18.43 0.60
CA ILE A 232 5.55 19.75 0.13
C ILE A 232 6.22 20.56 1.24
N ASP A 233 6.38 20.00 2.43
CA ASP A 233 7.02 20.67 3.57
C ASP A 233 8.52 20.30 3.64
N PRO A 234 9.44 21.27 3.43
CA PRO A 234 10.87 21.01 3.49
C PRO A 234 11.35 20.60 4.89
N ALA A 235 10.63 20.95 5.96
CA ALA A 235 10.99 20.55 7.32
C ALA A 235 10.78 19.03 7.49
N VAL A 236 9.72 18.46 6.90
CA VAL A 236 9.45 17.02 6.94
C VAL A 236 10.52 16.24 6.18
N ILE A 237 10.83 16.65 4.94
CA ILE A 237 11.87 15.95 4.16
C ILE A 237 13.24 16.17 4.79
N GLY A 238 13.49 17.34 5.39
CA GLY A 238 14.68 17.62 6.19
C GLY A 238 14.83 16.67 7.38
N LEU A 239 13.72 16.33 8.07
CA LEU A 239 13.70 15.34 9.14
C LEU A 239 14.15 13.95 8.64
N LEU A 240 13.62 13.51 7.50
CA LEU A 240 14.01 12.25 6.86
C LEU A 240 15.51 12.22 6.50
N ARG A 241 16.01 13.28 5.90
CA ARG A 241 17.40 13.37 5.45
C ARG A 241 18.39 13.54 6.61
N SER A 242 18.13 14.48 7.53
CA SER A 242 19.09 14.90 8.56
C SER A 242 18.97 14.12 9.86
N GLU A 243 17.76 13.73 10.28
CA GLU A 243 17.57 13.00 11.55
C GLU A 243 17.64 11.48 11.34
N LEU A 244 16.97 10.94 10.29
CA LEU A 244 17.00 9.51 10.00
C LEU A 244 18.17 9.11 9.08
N GLY A 245 18.93 10.06 8.52
CA GLY A 245 20.08 9.78 7.66
C GLY A 245 19.73 9.07 6.36
N PHE A 246 18.50 9.21 5.86
CA PHE A 246 18.08 8.53 4.65
C PHE A 246 18.65 9.18 3.40
N GLU A 247 19.41 8.44 2.61
CA GLU A 247 20.04 8.91 1.37
C GLU A 247 19.37 8.41 0.09
N GLY A 248 18.40 7.48 0.20
CA GLY A 248 17.70 6.90 -0.94
C GLY A 248 16.72 7.86 -1.62
N LEU A 249 15.88 7.32 -2.51
CA LEU A 249 14.87 8.05 -3.26
C LEU A 249 13.72 8.49 -2.35
N VAL A 250 13.36 9.76 -2.35
CA VAL A 250 12.11 10.25 -1.73
C VAL A 250 11.06 10.39 -2.82
N MET A 251 9.99 9.60 -2.70
CA MET A 251 8.86 9.60 -3.63
C MET A 251 7.65 10.28 -2.97
N THR A 252 6.87 11.02 -3.72
CA THR A 252 5.59 11.54 -3.23
C THR A 252 4.53 10.45 -3.26
N ASP A 253 3.54 10.50 -2.37
CA ASP A 253 2.25 9.86 -2.65
C ASP A 253 1.58 10.54 -3.86
N ALA A 254 0.46 10.01 -4.35
CA ALA A 254 -0.14 10.45 -5.60
C ALA A 254 -0.58 11.92 -5.56
N LEU A 255 0.05 12.76 -6.38
CA LEU A 255 -0.17 14.21 -6.40
C LEU A 255 -1.55 14.63 -6.93
N GLU A 256 -2.33 13.72 -7.50
CA GLU A 256 -3.73 13.96 -7.88
C GLU A 256 -4.69 13.94 -6.69
N MET A 257 -4.24 13.45 -5.51
CA MET A 257 -5.07 13.38 -4.30
C MET A 257 -5.36 14.78 -3.75
N GLU A 258 -6.57 14.99 -3.21
CA GLU A 258 -6.98 16.27 -2.61
C GLU A 258 -6.04 16.71 -1.47
N GLY A 259 -5.49 15.76 -0.71
CA GLY A 259 -4.52 16.00 0.35
C GLY A 259 -3.13 16.43 -0.10
N ALA A 260 -2.79 16.36 -1.40
CA ALA A 260 -1.47 16.73 -1.92
C ALA A 260 -1.13 18.22 -1.72
N GLY A 261 -2.14 19.05 -1.56
CA GLY A 261 -2.05 20.44 -1.14
C GLY A 261 -1.66 21.41 -2.27
N GLY A 262 -2.43 22.47 -2.34
CA GLY A 262 -2.10 23.67 -3.09
C GLY A 262 -3.13 24.06 -4.16
N PRO A 263 -3.47 25.34 -4.26
CA PRO A 263 -4.48 25.84 -5.19
C PRO A 263 -4.02 25.88 -6.65
N GLY A 264 -2.79 25.40 -6.95
CA GLY A 264 -2.16 25.50 -8.28
C GLY A 264 -2.27 24.25 -9.16
N GLY A 265 -2.94 23.20 -8.71
CA GLY A 265 -3.04 21.92 -9.43
C GLY A 265 -1.75 21.09 -9.37
N ILE A 266 -1.74 19.96 -10.10
CA ILE A 266 -0.68 18.94 -10.00
C ILE A 266 0.71 19.47 -10.40
N GLY A 267 0.80 20.38 -11.39
CA GLY A 267 2.07 20.99 -11.78
C GLY A 267 2.70 21.82 -10.67
N GLU A 268 1.90 22.60 -9.93
CA GLU A 268 2.39 23.37 -8.79
C GLU A 268 2.77 22.48 -7.63
N ALA A 269 1.95 21.45 -7.33
CA ALA A 269 2.28 20.46 -6.30
C ALA A 269 3.60 19.75 -6.60
N ALA A 270 3.86 19.41 -7.87
CA ALA A 270 5.12 18.81 -8.32
C ALA A 270 6.33 19.74 -8.09
N VAL A 271 6.20 21.02 -8.42
CA VAL A 271 7.24 22.04 -8.18
C VAL A 271 7.53 22.18 -6.70
N LEU A 272 6.50 22.30 -5.87
CA LEU A 272 6.64 22.41 -4.41
C LEU A 272 7.26 21.16 -3.79
N ALA A 273 6.86 19.97 -4.22
CA ALA A 273 7.43 18.71 -3.74
C ALA A 273 8.93 18.59 -4.08
N LEU A 274 9.34 18.93 -5.31
CA LEU A 274 10.76 18.98 -5.70
C LEU A 274 11.52 20.02 -4.88
N ALA A 275 10.95 21.21 -4.68
CA ALA A 275 11.57 22.25 -3.87
C ALA A 275 11.72 21.83 -2.40
N ALA A 276 10.76 21.08 -1.87
CA ALA A 276 10.83 20.50 -0.53
C ALA A 276 11.88 19.39 -0.40
N GLY A 277 12.31 18.75 -1.49
CA GLY A 277 13.36 17.74 -1.51
C GLY A 277 12.91 16.34 -1.93
N ALA A 278 11.69 16.17 -2.46
CA ALA A 278 11.25 14.95 -3.11
C ALA A 278 12.03 14.73 -4.43
N ASP A 279 12.22 13.48 -4.82
CA ASP A 279 13.00 13.09 -6.00
C ASP A 279 12.12 12.49 -7.11
N ALA A 280 11.13 11.70 -6.75
CA ALA A 280 10.19 11.05 -7.67
C ALA A 280 8.76 11.51 -7.36
N LEU A 281 8.04 11.87 -8.40
CA LEU A 281 6.70 12.43 -8.31
C LEU A 281 5.68 11.38 -8.80
N CYS A 282 5.03 10.68 -7.85
CA CYS A 282 3.88 9.85 -8.17
C CYS A 282 2.73 10.77 -8.60
N LEU A 283 2.38 10.74 -9.87
CA LEU A 283 1.36 11.66 -10.37
C LEU A 283 -0.07 11.16 -10.12
N GLY A 284 -0.23 9.84 -9.88
CA GLY A 284 -1.52 9.20 -9.70
C GLY A 284 -2.02 8.46 -10.94
N ALA A 285 -3.26 8.01 -10.89
CA ALA A 285 -3.83 7.08 -11.86
C ALA A 285 -4.74 7.74 -12.91
N ASP A 286 -5.38 8.85 -12.56
CA ASP A 286 -6.52 9.42 -13.30
C ASP A 286 -6.19 10.68 -14.09
N LEU A 287 -4.92 10.84 -14.47
CA LEU A 287 -4.45 12.01 -15.21
C LEU A 287 -4.65 11.88 -16.71
N THR A 288 -4.91 13.03 -17.34
CA THR A 288 -4.86 13.15 -18.80
C THR A 288 -3.42 13.30 -19.29
N PRO A 289 -3.13 12.97 -20.56
CA PRO A 289 -1.80 13.20 -21.15
C PRO A 289 -1.33 14.65 -21.01
N GLU A 290 -2.23 15.62 -21.19
CA GLU A 290 -1.93 17.05 -21.12
C GLU A 290 -1.56 17.48 -19.69
N GLN A 291 -2.11 16.82 -18.66
CA GLN A 291 -1.72 17.08 -17.28
C GLN A 291 -0.32 16.57 -16.98
N VAL A 292 0.07 15.40 -17.51
CA VAL A 292 1.41 14.84 -17.33
C VAL A 292 2.45 15.71 -18.05
N GLU A 293 2.20 16.06 -19.32
CA GLU A 293 3.07 16.98 -20.09
C GLU A 293 3.13 18.36 -19.44
N GLY A 294 1.98 18.89 -18.97
CA GLY A 294 1.90 20.16 -18.27
C GLY A 294 2.69 20.18 -16.97
N THR A 295 2.81 19.04 -16.27
CA THR A 295 3.64 18.94 -15.06
C THR A 295 5.13 19.06 -15.40
N GLN A 296 5.61 18.41 -16.45
CA GLN A 296 6.98 18.58 -16.93
C GLN A 296 7.27 20.05 -17.29
N VAL A 297 6.37 20.69 -18.03
CA VAL A 297 6.49 22.11 -18.40
C VAL A 297 6.52 23.00 -17.16
N ALA A 298 5.64 22.78 -16.17
CA ALA A 298 5.60 23.56 -14.93
C ALA A 298 6.92 23.49 -14.14
N ILE A 299 7.59 22.33 -14.12
CA ILE A 299 8.91 22.18 -13.48
C ILE A 299 9.96 23.04 -14.21
N VAL A 300 10.00 22.99 -15.56
CA VAL A 300 10.93 23.77 -16.37
C VAL A 300 10.69 25.27 -16.18
N GLU A 301 9.44 25.73 -16.28
CA GLU A 301 9.06 27.13 -16.07
C GLU A 301 9.39 27.62 -14.64
N ALA A 302 9.24 26.76 -13.63
CA ALA A 302 9.61 27.10 -12.26
C ALA A 302 11.12 27.33 -12.10
N VAL A 303 11.95 26.56 -12.82
CA VAL A 303 13.41 26.78 -12.86
C VAL A 303 13.73 28.08 -13.57
N GLU A 304 13.15 28.33 -14.73
CA GLU A 304 13.36 29.56 -15.49
C GLU A 304 12.92 30.81 -14.70
N ALA A 305 11.88 30.70 -13.89
CA ALA A 305 11.39 31.74 -12.99
C ALA A 305 12.19 31.88 -11.67
N GLY A 306 13.18 31.00 -11.42
CA GLY A 306 13.98 31.00 -10.20
C GLY A 306 13.25 30.52 -8.93
N ARG A 307 12.11 29.83 -9.08
CA ARG A 307 11.34 29.23 -7.98
C ARG A 307 11.88 27.86 -7.56
N LEU A 308 12.54 27.16 -8.48
CA LEU A 308 13.20 25.89 -8.28
C LEU A 308 14.62 25.99 -8.85
N THR A 309 15.62 25.36 -8.24
CA THR A 309 16.96 25.37 -8.82
C THR A 309 17.15 24.23 -9.81
N GLU A 310 17.92 24.48 -10.87
CA GLU A 310 18.24 23.45 -11.87
C GLU A 310 19.00 22.28 -11.22
N GLU A 311 19.89 22.58 -10.27
CA GLU A 311 20.65 21.58 -9.51
C GLU A 311 19.74 20.63 -8.75
N ARG A 312 18.60 21.12 -8.18
CA ARG A 312 17.64 20.28 -7.44
C ARG A 312 16.96 19.28 -8.37
N VAL A 313 16.59 19.72 -9.59
CA VAL A 313 15.95 18.84 -10.59
C VAL A 313 16.95 17.78 -11.06
N HIS A 314 18.18 18.17 -11.35
CA HIS A 314 19.24 17.22 -11.72
C HIS A 314 19.60 16.25 -10.59
N GLU A 315 19.60 16.69 -9.34
CA GLU A 315 19.81 15.82 -8.17
C GLU A 315 18.68 14.77 -8.08
N ALA A 316 17.41 15.17 -8.24
CA ALA A 316 16.27 14.27 -8.26
C ALA A 316 16.40 13.21 -9.37
N ALA A 317 16.63 13.65 -10.60
CA ALA A 317 16.84 12.79 -11.76
C ALA A 317 18.01 11.81 -11.55
N ARG A 318 19.10 12.26 -10.92
CA ARG A 318 20.25 11.40 -10.59
C ARG A 318 19.84 10.29 -9.63
N ARG A 319 19.09 10.59 -8.57
CA ARG A 319 18.62 9.58 -7.59
C ARG A 319 17.70 8.56 -8.22
N VAL A 320 16.80 8.98 -9.11
CA VAL A 320 15.96 8.06 -9.91
C VAL A 320 16.85 7.14 -10.74
N GLY A 321 17.84 7.68 -11.46
CA GLY A 321 18.79 6.89 -12.24
C GLY A 321 19.64 5.93 -11.40
N GLU A 322 20.03 6.33 -10.19
CA GLU A 322 20.78 5.48 -9.24
C GLU A 322 19.90 4.31 -8.75
N LEU A 323 18.61 4.56 -8.48
CA LEU A 323 17.68 3.50 -8.14
C LEU A 323 17.50 2.53 -9.30
N ALA A 324 17.27 3.03 -10.52
CA ALA A 324 17.16 2.20 -11.72
C ALA A 324 18.41 1.34 -11.97
N ALA A 325 19.60 1.91 -11.74
CA ALA A 325 20.85 1.17 -11.88
C ALA A 325 21.07 0.12 -10.78
N TRP A 326 20.46 0.31 -9.59
CA TRP A 326 20.56 -0.63 -8.48
C TRP A 326 19.61 -1.83 -8.67
N THR A 327 18.41 -1.62 -9.23
CA THR A 327 17.42 -2.68 -9.37
C THR A 327 17.94 -3.82 -10.24
N SER A 328 17.70 -5.04 -9.80
CA SER A 328 18.05 -6.27 -10.53
C SER A 328 17.04 -7.35 -10.17
N PRO A 329 15.77 -7.19 -10.59
CA PRO A 329 14.68 -8.07 -10.20
C PRO A 329 14.93 -9.52 -10.61
N ARG A 330 14.77 -10.44 -9.66
CA ARG A 330 14.94 -11.87 -9.86
C ARG A 330 13.68 -12.60 -9.40
N PRO A 331 13.01 -13.36 -10.28
CA PRO A 331 11.88 -14.19 -9.89
C PRO A 331 12.22 -15.12 -8.72
N HIS A 332 11.34 -15.14 -7.74
CA HIS A 332 11.39 -16.02 -6.58
C HIS A 332 9.96 -16.39 -6.19
N SER A 333 9.74 -17.60 -5.71
CA SER A 333 8.41 -18.02 -5.26
C SER A 333 8.53 -18.82 -3.97
N ASP A 334 7.79 -18.42 -2.95
CA ASP A 334 7.60 -19.17 -1.70
C ASP A 334 6.16 -18.94 -1.20
N ARG A 335 5.17 -19.38 -1.99
CA ARG A 335 3.75 -19.30 -1.58
C ARG A 335 3.45 -20.10 -0.31
N ALA A 336 4.28 -21.08 0.00
CA ALA A 336 4.19 -21.83 1.25
C ALA A 336 4.43 -20.93 2.47
N ALA A 337 5.33 -19.94 2.38
CA ALA A 337 5.52 -18.95 3.44
C ALA A 337 4.26 -18.11 3.68
N GLY A 338 3.55 -17.72 2.62
CA GLY A 338 2.26 -17.01 2.73
C GLY A 338 1.21 -17.84 3.45
N ALA A 339 1.02 -19.11 3.04
CA ALA A 339 0.09 -20.02 3.69
C ALA A 339 0.48 -20.32 5.16
N GLU A 340 1.77 -20.49 5.45
CA GLU A 340 2.29 -20.65 6.82
C GLU A 340 1.94 -19.43 7.69
N ALA A 341 2.23 -18.23 7.19
CA ALA A 341 1.98 -16.99 7.91
C ALA A 341 0.47 -16.79 8.17
N ALA A 342 -0.37 -17.02 7.18
CA ALA A 342 -1.81 -16.90 7.31
C ALA A 342 -2.38 -17.86 8.38
N ARG A 343 -1.96 -19.14 8.39
CA ARG A 343 -2.40 -20.11 9.41
C ARG A 343 -1.92 -19.73 10.81
N ARG A 344 -0.67 -19.29 10.95
CA ARG A 344 -0.11 -18.89 12.27
C ARG A 344 -0.73 -17.60 12.81
N ALA A 345 -1.24 -16.74 11.92
CA ALA A 345 -1.89 -15.48 12.29
C ALA A 345 -3.31 -15.68 12.83
N LEU A 346 -3.96 -16.83 12.59
CA LEU A 346 -5.32 -17.06 13.07
C LEU A 346 -5.41 -17.04 14.59
N ALA A 347 -6.32 -16.21 15.11
CA ALA A 347 -6.73 -16.30 16.51
C ALA A 347 -8.13 -16.92 16.57
N VAL A 348 -8.24 -18.06 17.24
CA VAL A 348 -9.48 -18.86 17.31
C VAL A 348 -9.91 -19.04 18.75
N GLU A 349 -11.15 -18.68 19.05
CA GLU A 349 -11.79 -18.85 20.35
C GLU A 349 -13.12 -19.62 20.18
N GLY A 350 -13.36 -20.64 20.95
CA GLY A 350 -14.56 -21.48 20.89
C GLY A 350 -14.48 -22.62 19.86
N ASP A 351 -15.64 -23.21 19.52
CA ASP A 351 -15.76 -24.30 18.54
C ASP A 351 -16.10 -23.72 17.17
N ALA A 352 -15.07 -23.51 16.33
CA ALA A 352 -15.20 -22.89 15.03
C ALA A 352 -15.65 -23.86 13.92
N VAL A 353 -15.54 -25.18 14.10
CA VAL A 353 -15.86 -26.16 13.05
C VAL A 353 -17.35 -26.13 12.71
N VAL A 354 -17.70 -25.82 11.48
CA VAL A 354 -19.09 -25.77 10.99
C VAL A 354 -19.39 -26.91 10.00
N GLY A 355 -18.38 -27.47 9.35
CA GLY A 355 -18.54 -28.47 8.30
C GLY A 355 -19.15 -27.88 7.00
N GLU A 356 -19.60 -28.78 6.13
CA GLU A 356 -20.21 -28.40 4.85
C GLU A 356 -21.65 -27.88 5.02
N GLY A 357 -22.09 -27.02 4.10
CA GLY A 357 -23.50 -26.56 4.00
C GLY A 357 -23.87 -25.44 4.98
N ALA A 358 -22.90 -24.78 5.62
CA ALA A 358 -23.16 -23.57 6.42
C ALA A 358 -23.81 -22.46 5.60
N LEU A 359 -24.66 -21.63 6.24
CA LEU A 359 -25.04 -20.35 5.72
C LEU A 359 -23.93 -19.34 6.05
N VAL A 360 -23.35 -18.72 5.02
CA VAL A 360 -22.33 -17.69 5.16
C VAL A 360 -22.94 -16.34 4.87
N VAL A 361 -22.91 -15.44 5.84
CA VAL A 361 -23.36 -14.05 5.67
C VAL A 361 -22.14 -13.15 5.76
N GLU A 362 -21.77 -12.55 4.64
CA GLU A 362 -20.62 -11.65 4.53
C GLU A 362 -21.10 -10.20 4.63
N LEU A 363 -20.64 -9.48 5.64
CA LEU A 363 -21.01 -8.09 5.89
C LEU A 363 -19.92 -7.18 5.33
N TRP A 364 -20.21 -6.56 4.20
CA TRP A 364 -19.26 -5.78 3.42
C TRP A 364 -19.45 -4.27 3.66
N PRO A 365 -18.59 -3.60 4.42
CA PRO A 365 -18.57 -2.15 4.46
C PRO A 365 -18.06 -1.59 3.13
N ASP A 366 -18.21 -0.28 2.95
CA ASP A 366 -17.64 0.39 1.78
C ASP A 366 -16.12 0.18 1.73
N PRO A 367 -15.56 -0.10 0.54
CA PRO A 367 -14.14 -0.36 0.39
C PRO A 367 -13.31 0.91 0.65
N THR A 368 -12.09 0.73 1.15
CA THR A 368 -11.10 1.82 1.16
C THR A 368 -10.52 2.01 -0.22
N ILE A 369 -10.11 3.24 -0.57
CA ILE A 369 -9.52 3.54 -1.89
C ILE A 369 -8.25 2.72 -2.11
N ALA A 370 -7.44 2.53 -1.08
CA ALA A 370 -6.19 1.76 -1.17
C ALA A 370 -6.40 0.28 -1.50
N ALA A 371 -7.39 -0.38 -0.88
CA ALA A 371 -7.67 -1.81 -1.09
C ALA A 371 -8.56 -2.03 -2.33
N GLY A 372 -9.46 -1.09 -2.64
CA GLY A 372 -10.47 -1.28 -3.65
C GLY A 372 -11.55 -2.27 -3.24
N GLU A 373 -12.45 -2.62 -4.16
CA GLU A 373 -13.54 -3.57 -3.92
C GLU A 373 -13.01 -5.01 -3.95
N ALA A 374 -13.19 -5.75 -2.86
CA ALA A 374 -12.86 -7.17 -2.82
C ALA A 374 -13.81 -7.95 -3.75
N ARG A 375 -13.26 -8.87 -4.54
CA ARG A 375 -14.05 -9.69 -5.48
C ARG A 375 -14.19 -11.14 -5.02
N HIS A 376 -13.56 -11.49 -3.92
CA HIS A 376 -13.51 -12.83 -3.32
C HIS A 376 -13.97 -12.78 -1.87
N GLY A 377 -14.51 -13.87 -1.36
CA GLY A 377 -14.99 -13.98 0.01
C GLY A 377 -14.82 -15.38 0.60
N LEU A 378 -15.05 -15.50 1.90
CA LEU A 378 -14.94 -16.77 2.63
C LEU A 378 -16.01 -17.78 2.18
N GLY A 379 -17.19 -17.30 1.82
CA GLY A 379 -18.30 -18.18 1.39
C GLY A 379 -17.97 -19.01 0.16
N GLU A 380 -17.18 -18.49 -0.76
CA GLU A 380 -16.72 -19.21 -1.95
C GLU A 380 -15.84 -20.43 -1.58
N LEU A 381 -15.06 -20.32 -0.50
CA LEU A 381 -14.16 -21.36 -0.03
C LEU A 381 -14.88 -22.44 0.80
N LEU A 382 -15.98 -22.08 1.46
CA LEU A 382 -16.78 -23.02 2.27
C LEU A 382 -17.81 -23.81 1.44
N GLY A 383 -18.09 -23.39 0.21
CA GLY A 383 -19.02 -24.09 -0.69
C GLY A 383 -20.48 -24.11 -0.23
N GLY A 384 -20.85 -23.25 0.73
CA GLY A 384 -22.19 -23.08 1.25
C GLY A 384 -23.00 -22.00 0.53
N GLU A 385 -24.25 -21.81 0.97
CA GLU A 385 -25.05 -20.65 0.56
C GLU A 385 -24.41 -19.38 1.12
N THR A 386 -24.10 -18.42 0.24
CA THR A 386 -23.47 -17.17 0.61
C THR A 386 -24.40 -15.99 0.34
N VAL A 387 -24.58 -15.14 1.33
CA VAL A 387 -25.34 -13.88 1.23
C VAL A 387 -24.39 -12.73 1.58
N ARG A 388 -24.27 -11.76 0.67
CA ARG A 388 -23.47 -10.54 0.89
C ARG A 388 -24.44 -9.41 1.25
N LEU A 389 -24.15 -8.69 2.32
CA LEU A 389 -24.93 -7.57 2.80
C LEU A 389 -24.06 -6.32 2.93
N ARG A 390 -24.65 -5.19 2.55
CA ARG A 390 -24.14 -3.84 2.81
C ARG A 390 -24.97 -3.18 3.89
N GLU A 391 -24.52 -2.05 4.41
CA GLU A 391 -25.27 -1.28 5.39
C GLU A 391 -26.65 -0.89 4.82
N GLY A 392 -27.70 -1.18 5.59
CA GLY A 392 -29.11 -0.94 5.18
C GLY A 392 -29.79 -2.12 4.48
N ASP A 393 -29.07 -3.18 4.09
CA ASP A 393 -29.66 -4.37 3.53
C ASP A 393 -30.44 -5.17 4.59
N ALA A 394 -31.55 -5.78 4.19
CA ALA A 394 -32.31 -6.66 5.06
C ALA A 394 -31.58 -8.01 5.23
N PRO A 395 -31.34 -8.48 6.46
CA PRO A 395 -30.72 -9.77 6.67
C PRO A 395 -31.63 -10.91 6.15
N PRO A 396 -31.03 -12.01 5.64
CA PRO A 396 -31.82 -13.17 5.23
C PRO A 396 -32.50 -13.81 6.45
N PRO A 397 -33.60 -14.55 6.25
CA PRO A 397 -34.17 -15.36 7.30
C PRO A 397 -33.13 -16.36 7.82
N LEU A 398 -32.85 -16.33 9.12
CA LEU A 398 -31.93 -17.29 9.72
C LEU A 398 -32.58 -18.64 9.85
N ASP A 399 -32.05 -19.64 9.15
CA ASP A 399 -32.43 -21.03 9.33
C ASP A 399 -31.58 -21.63 10.46
N HIS A 400 -32.14 -21.72 11.65
CA HIS A 400 -31.47 -22.25 12.83
C HIS A 400 -31.12 -23.76 12.76
N SER A 401 -31.56 -24.46 11.69
CA SER A 401 -31.16 -25.86 11.46
C SER A 401 -29.77 -25.99 10.80
N ARG A 402 -29.22 -24.91 10.31
CA ARG A 402 -27.92 -24.86 9.63
C ARG A 402 -26.90 -24.08 10.44
N PRO A 403 -25.60 -24.49 10.40
CA PRO A 403 -24.54 -23.68 10.95
C PRO A 403 -24.48 -22.30 10.27
N LEU A 404 -24.26 -21.25 11.05
CA LEU A 404 -24.19 -19.88 10.59
C LEU A 404 -22.74 -19.35 10.76
N VAL A 405 -22.18 -18.85 9.67
CA VAL A 405 -20.92 -18.10 9.68
C VAL A 405 -21.21 -16.64 9.32
N LEU A 406 -20.84 -15.73 10.23
CA LEU A 406 -20.92 -14.28 10.00
C LEU A 406 -19.52 -13.77 9.75
N VAL A 407 -19.27 -13.25 8.57
CA VAL A 407 -17.99 -12.63 8.19
C VAL A 407 -18.12 -11.13 8.36
N LEU A 408 -17.34 -10.58 9.28
CA LEU A 408 -17.29 -9.17 9.63
C LEU A 408 -16.01 -8.55 9.11
N ARG A 409 -16.03 -7.23 8.94
CA ARG A 409 -14.84 -6.47 8.64
C ARG A 409 -14.85 -5.15 9.40
N ASP A 410 -13.84 -4.96 10.26
CA ASP A 410 -13.71 -3.78 11.11
C ASP A 410 -14.99 -3.48 11.92
N ALA A 411 -15.58 -4.52 12.52
CA ALA A 411 -16.85 -4.44 13.23
C ALA A 411 -16.84 -3.39 14.38
N HIS A 412 -15.66 -3.05 14.91
CA HIS A 412 -15.51 -1.96 15.88
C HIS A 412 -15.93 -0.59 15.32
N ARG A 413 -15.83 -0.38 13.99
CA ARG A 413 -16.22 0.86 13.28
C ARG A 413 -17.63 0.82 12.74
N HIS A 414 -18.20 -0.37 12.54
CA HIS A 414 -19.47 -0.61 11.86
C HIS A 414 -20.52 -1.17 12.81
N PRO A 415 -21.26 -0.33 13.57
CA PRO A 415 -22.28 -0.78 14.53
C PRO A 415 -23.32 -1.73 13.91
N TRP A 416 -23.74 -1.48 12.64
CA TRP A 416 -24.71 -2.30 11.94
C TRP A 416 -24.28 -3.76 11.79
N GLN A 417 -23.00 -4.06 11.65
CA GLN A 417 -22.49 -5.43 11.61
C GLN A 417 -22.66 -6.13 12.96
N ARG A 418 -22.41 -5.39 14.06
CA ARG A 418 -22.50 -5.91 15.42
C ARG A 418 -23.92 -6.29 15.81
N GLU A 419 -24.92 -5.55 15.29
CA GLU A 419 -26.35 -5.78 15.52
C GLU A 419 -26.84 -7.09 14.90
N LEU A 420 -26.16 -7.61 13.86
CA LEU A 420 -26.49 -8.86 13.20
C LEU A 420 -25.89 -10.10 13.89
N VAL A 421 -25.03 -9.92 14.88
CA VAL A 421 -24.36 -11.04 15.58
C VAL A 421 -25.33 -11.75 16.49
N VAL A 422 -25.45 -13.08 16.33
CA VAL A 422 -26.29 -13.96 17.14
C VAL A 422 -25.46 -15.01 17.89
N PRO A 423 -25.92 -15.50 19.07
CA PRO A 423 -25.13 -16.41 19.91
C PRO A 423 -24.73 -17.74 19.24
N ALA A 424 -25.51 -18.22 18.28
CA ALA A 424 -25.23 -19.49 17.60
C ALA A 424 -24.24 -19.36 16.44
N ALA A 425 -23.83 -18.13 16.08
CA ALA A 425 -22.93 -17.89 14.95
C ALA A 425 -21.47 -18.24 15.28
N VAL A 426 -20.75 -18.69 14.26
CA VAL A 426 -19.28 -18.54 14.18
C VAL A 426 -19.01 -17.19 13.51
N VAL A 427 -18.31 -16.32 14.23
CA VAL A 427 -17.96 -14.98 13.75
C VAL A 427 -16.53 -14.99 13.24
N VAL A 428 -16.33 -14.53 11.99
CA VAL A 428 -15.01 -14.37 11.38
C VAL A 428 -14.76 -12.88 11.15
N GLU A 429 -13.83 -12.29 11.91
CA GLU A 429 -13.40 -10.89 11.73
C GLU A 429 -12.23 -10.86 10.75
N THR A 430 -12.41 -10.19 9.62
CA THR A 430 -11.41 -10.10 8.55
C THR A 430 -10.68 -8.73 8.52
N GLY A 431 -11.06 -7.82 9.40
CA GLY A 431 -10.41 -6.54 9.62
C GLY A 431 -9.50 -6.54 10.84
N VAL A 432 -9.40 -5.37 11.48
CA VAL A 432 -8.72 -5.20 12.78
C VAL A 432 -9.62 -5.75 13.89
N PRO A 433 -9.18 -6.75 14.66
CA PRO A 433 -10.03 -7.42 15.67
C PRO A 433 -10.13 -6.60 16.97
N ALA A 434 -10.47 -5.30 16.86
CA ALA A 434 -10.59 -4.40 18.01
C ALA A 434 -11.93 -4.51 18.74
N TRP A 435 -12.91 -5.20 18.17
CA TRP A 435 -14.16 -5.53 18.82
C TRP A 435 -14.37 -7.04 18.86
N ARG A 436 -14.92 -7.56 19.95
CA ARG A 436 -15.26 -8.97 20.12
C ARG A 436 -16.69 -9.13 20.66
N PRO A 437 -17.47 -10.07 20.11
CA PRO A 437 -18.79 -10.36 20.62
C PRO A 437 -18.71 -11.08 21.97
N GLU A 438 -19.60 -10.73 22.92
CA GLU A 438 -19.63 -11.36 24.25
C GLU A 438 -20.14 -12.82 24.24
N ARG A 439 -21.04 -13.15 23.30
CA ARG A 439 -21.69 -14.45 23.22
C ARG A 439 -21.83 -14.89 21.78
N VAL A 440 -20.96 -15.80 21.37
CA VAL A 440 -21.01 -16.49 20.06
C VAL A 440 -20.52 -17.93 20.24
N ARG A 441 -20.77 -18.77 19.26
CA ARG A 441 -20.25 -20.14 19.23
C ARG A 441 -18.74 -20.16 19.14
N ALA A 442 -18.20 -19.36 18.24
CA ALA A 442 -16.76 -19.15 18.11
C ALA A 442 -16.46 -17.77 17.50
N PHE A 443 -15.27 -17.28 17.77
CA PHE A 443 -14.70 -16.08 17.15
C PHE A 443 -13.37 -16.44 16.49
N VAL A 444 -13.21 -16.06 15.21
CA VAL A 444 -11.98 -16.25 14.42
C VAL A 444 -11.53 -14.89 13.91
N ALA A 445 -10.32 -14.47 14.25
CA ALA A 445 -9.70 -13.29 13.65
C ALA A 445 -8.65 -13.73 12.62
N THR A 446 -8.79 -13.22 11.39
CA THR A 446 -7.89 -13.53 10.28
C THR A 446 -6.81 -12.47 10.08
N HIS A 447 -6.97 -11.28 10.66
CA HIS A 447 -6.08 -10.12 10.54
C HIS A 447 -5.88 -9.67 9.08
N GLY A 448 -6.89 -9.80 8.25
CA GLY A 448 -6.92 -9.43 6.83
C GLY A 448 -7.90 -10.28 6.04
N ALA A 449 -8.32 -9.78 4.88
CA ALA A 449 -9.25 -10.44 3.96
C ALA A 449 -8.56 -10.99 2.69
N GLY A 450 -7.23 -11.01 2.64
CA GLY A 450 -6.49 -11.63 1.54
C GLY A 450 -6.84 -13.11 1.40
N ARG A 451 -6.72 -13.65 0.19
CA ARG A 451 -7.06 -15.06 -0.10
C ARG A 451 -6.37 -16.05 0.85
N ALA A 452 -5.09 -15.82 1.15
CA ALA A 452 -4.35 -16.68 2.08
C ALA A 452 -4.99 -16.72 3.48
N ASN A 453 -5.45 -15.54 3.98
CA ASN A 453 -6.12 -15.43 5.27
C ASN A 453 -7.45 -16.18 5.27
N LEU A 454 -8.27 -16.01 4.22
CA LEU A 454 -9.56 -16.66 4.08
C LEU A 454 -9.42 -18.17 3.90
N GLN A 455 -8.42 -18.65 3.16
CA GLN A 455 -8.13 -20.07 3.03
C GLN A 455 -7.76 -20.71 4.36
N ALA A 456 -6.90 -20.05 5.14
CA ALA A 456 -6.54 -20.52 6.48
C ALA A 456 -7.76 -20.60 7.42
N ALA A 457 -8.67 -19.61 7.35
CA ALA A 457 -9.93 -19.65 8.12
C ALA A 457 -10.83 -20.79 7.63
N ALA A 458 -10.99 -20.97 6.31
CA ALA A 458 -11.81 -22.05 5.75
C ALA A 458 -11.32 -23.43 6.17
N GLU A 459 -10.00 -23.68 6.21
CA GLU A 459 -9.42 -24.93 6.69
C GLU A 459 -9.88 -25.27 8.13
N ILE A 460 -9.94 -24.29 9.04
CA ILE A 460 -10.40 -24.49 10.41
C ILE A 460 -11.92 -24.68 10.48
N LEU A 461 -12.68 -23.94 9.64
CA LEU A 461 -14.13 -24.00 9.65
C LEU A 461 -14.68 -25.32 9.07
N ILE A 462 -13.96 -25.93 8.15
CA ILE A 462 -14.34 -27.22 7.57
C ILE A 462 -13.96 -28.39 8.50
N GLY A 463 -12.84 -28.32 9.21
CA GLY A 463 -12.34 -29.32 10.18
C GLY A 463 -11.24 -30.18 9.62
#